data_9134167376c35fa3fe17a2b058fc27e7
#
_entry.id   9134167376c35fa3fe17a2b058fc27e7
#
_cell.length_a   1.000
_cell.length_b   1.000
_cell.length_c   1.000
_cell.angle_alpha   90.00
_cell.angle_beta   90.00
_cell.angle_gamma   90.00
#
_symmetry.space_group_name_H-M   'P 1'
#
loop_
_entity.id
_entity.type
_entity.pdbx_description
1 polymer ?
#
loop_
_entity_poly.entity_id
_entity_poly.type
_entity_poly.pdbx_seq_one_letter_code
_entity_poly.pdbx_strand_id
1 'polypeptide(L)'
;MGSQVSMEVRGVHVVIVGGGFGGITAASQLQALNISFTLVDMKDSFHHNVAALRASVETGFAKKTFIPYAKSFKNSFRQGVVVEIDLKNQAVVLEDGETLPFSHLILATGSTGFFPGKLNQVFSQQEAIQAYENMVKQVQCSQSIVVVGGGSAGVEMAAEIKTEYPEKEVTLIHSQMALADKELLPCVRQEAKEILLQKGVQLLLNSGLASNGALRVNEYLQVEGYSHIYAIGDCADVKEPKMAYHAGLHANIAVANIINSMKQKPFKAYKPGALTFLLAMGRNDGVGQISGFYVGRFMVRLAKSRDLFVSTSWKTMRQSPP
;
A
#
# COMPACT_ATOMS: atom_id res chain seq x y z
N MET A 1 16.86 28.96 -12.92
CA MET A 1 15.77 28.59 -13.83
C MET A 1 16.22 27.39 -14.65
N GLY A 2 15.83 26.18 -14.27
CA GLY A 2 16.16 24.97 -15.01
C GLY A 2 15.14 24.79 -16.13
N SER A 3 15.58 24.81 -17.38
CA SER A 3 14.75 24.51 -18.53
C SER A 3 14.26 23.07 -18.43
N GLN A 4 12.94 22.88 -18.22
CA GLN A 4 12.28 21.60 -18.46
C GLN A 4 12.40 21.26 -19.94
N VAL A 5 13.32 20.37 -20.26
CA VAL A 5 13.37 19.78 -21.59
C VAL A 5 12.17 18.85 -21.72
N SER A 6 11.11 19.32 -22.38
CA SER A 6 10.00 18.49 -22.81
C SER A 6 10.53 17.48 -23.83
N MET A 7 10.69 16.24 -23.43
CA MET A 7 10.98 15.16 -24.37
C MET A 7 9.65 14.73 -25.02
N GLU A 8 9.43 15.11 -26.28
CA GLU A 8 8.50 14.38 -27.14
C GLU A 8 9.08 12.99 -27.41
N VAL A 9 8.68 12.03 -26.60
CA VAL A 9 9.04 10.62 -26.80
C VAL A 9 7.98 10.01 -27.71
N ARG A 10 8.15 10.18 -29.01
CA ARG A 10 7.24 9.61 -30.02
C ARG A 10 7.21 8.07 -29.85
N GLY A 11 5.98 7.52 -29.74
CA GLY A 11 5.75 6.08 -29.72
C GLY A 11 5.86 5.40 -28.34
N VAL A 12 6.12 6.14 -27.26
CA VAL A 12 6.10 5.55 -25.91
C VAL A 12 4.74 5.74 -25.24
N HIS A 13 4.12 4.63 -24.82
CA HIS A 13 2.93 4.60 -23.98
C HIS A 13 3.10 3.56 -22.90
N VAL A 14 2.98 3.97 -21.62
CA VAL A 14 3.14 3.08 -20.47
C VAL A 14 1.76 2.70 -19.94
N VAL A 15 1.43 1.40 -19.93
CA VAL A 15 0.25 0.92 -19.22
C VAL A 15 0.65 0.48 -17.82
N ILE A 16 -0.07 0.96 -16.80
CA ILE A 16 0.11 0.60 -15.39
C ILE A 16 -1.13 -0.16 -14.95
N VAL A 17 -0.97 -1.42 -14.56
CA VAL A 17 -2.05 -2.26 -14.03
C VAL A 17 -2.00 -2.29 -12.52
N GLY A 18 -3.01 -1.71 -11.89
CA GLY A 18 -3.14 -1.58 -10.44
C GLY A 18 -2.77 -0.19 -9.92
N GLY A 19 -3.75 0.49 -9.31
CA GLY A 19 -3.65 1.85 -8.76
C GLY A 19 -3.30 1.90 -7.27
N GLY A 20 -2.66 0.88 -6.70
CA GLY A 20 -2.12 0.92 -5.34
C GLY A 20 -0.96 1.91 -5.18
N PHE A 21 -0.25 1.88 -4.04
CA PHE A 21 0.86 2.80 -3.75
C PHE A 21 1.93 2.83 -4.86
N GLY A 22 2.29 1.65 -5.40
CA GLY A 22 3.23 1.58 -6.52
C GLY A 22 2.67 2.24 -7.78
N GLY A 23 1.44 1.88 -8.16
CA GLY A 23 0.80 2.38 -9.38
C GLY A 23 0.59 3.90 -9.38
N ILE A 24 0.05 4.49 -8.30
CA ILE A 24 -0.12 5.96 -8.22
C ILE A 24 1.23 6.69 -8.21
N THR A 25 2.25 6.09 -7.60
CA THR A 25 3.60 6.68 -7.61
C THR A 25 4.18 6.69 -9.02
N ALA A 26 4.07 5.57 -9.75
CA ALA A 26 4.51 5.48 -11.14
C ALA A 26 3.73 6.45 -12.03
N ALA A 27 2.39 6.45 -11.94
CA ALA A 27 1.52 7.34 -12.71
C ALA A 27 1.84 8.83 -12.46
N SER A 28 2.01 9.23 -11.19
CA SER A 28 2.37 10.61 -10.84
C SER A 28 3.73 11.04 -11.40
N GLN A 29 4.70 10.14 -11.44
CA GLN A 29 6.02 10.43 -12.01
C GLN A 29 5.95 10.56 -13.54
N LEU A 30 5.26 9.63 -14.23
CA LEU A 30 5.08 9.72 -15.67
C LEU A 30 4.34 11.01 -16.07
N GLN A 31 3.31 11.37 -15.31
CA GLN A 31 2.60 12.65 -15.50
C GLN A 31 3.50 13.87 -15.32
N ALA A 32 4.38 13.85 -14.29
CA ALA A 32 5.31 14.96 -14.05
C ALA A 32 6.37 15.10 -15.15
N LEU A 33 6.67 14.00 -15.85
CA LEU A 33 7.64 13.95 -16.94
C LEU A 33 7.00 14.12 -18.33
N ASN A 34 5.67 14.34 -18.40
CA ASN A 34 4.87 14.41 -19.63
C ASN A 34 5.05 13.15 -20.52
N ILE A 35 5.23 11.97 -19.90
CA ILE A 35 5.25 10.68 -20.60
C ILE A 35 3.84 10.15 -20.68
N SER A 36 3.42 9.70 -21.87
CA SER A 36 2.09 9.11 -22.10
C SER A 36 1.91 7.83 -21.29
N PHE A 37 0.80 7.72 -20.55
CA PHE A 37 0.46 6.52 -19.79
C PHE A 37 -1.04 6.31 -19.65
N THR A 38 -1.41 5.07 -19.36
CA THR A 38 -2.76 4.72 -18.86
C THR A 38 -2.62 3.95 -17.54
N LEU A 39 -3.22 4.48 -16.48
CA LEU A 39 -3.39 3.76 -15.21
C LEU A 39 -4.71 2.98 -15.28
N VAL A 40 -4.65 1.67 -15.11
CA VAL A 40 -5.84 0.80 -15.07
C VAL A 40 -6.01 0.27 -13.64
N ASP A 41 -7.20 0.44 -13.08
CA ASP A 41 -7.60 -0.22 -11.83
C ASP A 41 -9.09 -0.60 -11.91
N MET A 42 -9.48 -1.68 -11.25
CA MET A 42 -10.86 -2.11 -11.14
C MET A 42 -11.72 -1.12 -10.31
N LYS A 43 -11.10 -0.35 -9.44
CA LYS A 43 -11.72 0.63 -8.54
C LYS A 43 -11.64 2.04 -9.13
N ASP A 44 -12.57 2.90 -8.74
CA ASP A 44 -12.60 4.32 -9.14
C ASP A 44 -11.66 5.21 -8.32
N SER A 45 -11.11 4.68 -7.24
CA SER A 45 -10.32 5.44 -6.26
C SER A 45 -9.15 4.65 -5.68
N PHE A 46 -8.06 5.36 -5.42
CA PHE A 46 -6.97 4.86 -4.61
C PHE A 46 -7.43 4.68 -3.16
N HIS A 47 -7.16 3.54 -2.58
CA HIS A 47 -7.36 3.27 -1.16
C HIS A 47 -6.04 3.37 -0.40
N HIS A 48 -5.94 4.36 0.49
CA HIS A 48 -4.83 4.48 1.42
C HIS A 48 -4.96 3.47 2.56
N ASN A 49 -4.72 2.20 2.27
CA ASN A 49 -4.98 1.09 3.20
C ASN A 49 -4.07 1.05 4.43
N VAL A 50 -3.00 1.84 4.49
CA VAL A 50 -2.21 2.04 5.73
C VAL A 50 -3.06 2.63 6.86
N ALA A 51 -4.12 3.38 6.50
CA ALA A 51 -5.05 3.97 7.45
C ALA A 51 -6.38 3.18 7.60
N ALA A 52 -6.47 2.00 6.96
CA ALA A 52 -7.66 1.16 6.95
C ALA A 52 -8.15 0.78 8.36
N LEU A 53 -7.23 0.48 9.26
CA LEU A 53 -7.56 0.04 10.62
C LEU A 53 -8.17 1.17 11.45
N ARG A 54 -7.65 2.39 11.33
CA ARG A 54 -8.28 3.57 11.94
C ARG A 54 -9.63 3.91 11.29
N ALA A 55 -9.74 3.78 9.96
CA ALA A 55 -11.00 3.95 9.26
C ALA A 55 -12.08 2.95 9.72
N SER A 56 -11.67 1.82 10.31
CA SER A 56 -12.58 0.80 10.84
C SER A 56 -13.14 1.12 12.23
N VAL A 57 -12.60 2.12 12.91
CA VAL A 57 -12.98 2.47 14.29
C VAL A 57 -13.40 3.92 14.47
N GLU A 58 -12.89 4.84 13.63
CA GLU A 58 -13.16 6.27 13.71
C GLU A 58 -14.22 6.69 12.68
N THR A 59 -15.38 7.17 13.17
CA THR A 59 -16.48 7.65 12.32
C THR A 59 -16.02 8.77 11.36
N GLY A 60 -16.35 8.64 10.08
CA GLY A 60 -16.05 9.63 9.03
C GLY A 60 -14.60 9.62 8.56
N PHE A 61 -13.68 8.90 9.21
CA PHE A 61 -12.28 8.86 8.82
C PHE A 61 -12.06 8.19 7.46
N ALA A 62 -12.89 7.20 7.10
CA ALA A 62 -12.80 6.49 5.84
C ALA A 62 -12.77 7.43 4.62
N LYS A 63 -13.53 8.53 4.64
CA LYS A 63 -13.55 9.54 3.55
C LYS A 63 -12.17 10.10 3.20
N LYS A 64 -11.25 10.15 4.18
CA LYS A 64 -9.88 10.64 3.98
C LYS A 64 -8.96 9.59 3.35
N THR A 65 -9.37 8.32 3.34
CA THR A 65 -8.53 7.20 2.87
C THR A 65 -8.79 6.81 1.43
N PHE A 66 -9.83 7.34 0.79
CA PHE A 66 -10.17 7.08 -0.61
C PHE A 66 -10.00 8.33 -1.47
N ILE A 67 -9.13 8.25 -2.49
CA ILE A 67 -8.76 9.37 -3.36
C ILE A 67 -9.12 9.04 -4.81
N PRO A 68 -10.09 9.76 -5.44
CA PRO A 68 -10.56 9.45 -6.79
C PRO A 68 -9.45 9.60 -7.84
N TYR A 69 -9.23 8.56 -8.67
CA TYR A 69 -8.23 8.58 -9.74
C TYR A 69 -8.55 9.62 -10.82
N ALA A 70 -9.83 9.74 -11.20
CA ALA A 70 -10.25 10.64 -12.27
C ALA A 70 -9.89 12.11 -12.02
N LYS A 71 -9.87 12.55 -10.75
CA LYS A 71 -9.43 13.90 -10.39
C LYS A 71 -7.92 14.13 -10.59
N SER A 72 -7.10 13.09 -10.37
CA SER A 72 -5.64 13.17 -10.49
C SER A 72 -5.16 12.96 -11.91
N PHE A 73 -5.67 11.92 -12.56
CA PHE A 73 -5.11 11.40 -13.82
C PHE A 73 -6.02 11.64 -15.04
N LYS A 74 -7.25 12.13 -14.81
CA LYS A 74 -8.19 12.50 -15.89
C LYS A 74 -8.31 11.39 -16.95
N ASN A 75 -8.02 11.73 -18.21
CA ASN A 75 -8.07 10.80 -19.34
C ASN A 75 -6.97 9.73 -19.33
N SER A 76 -5.98 9.85 -18.46
CA SER A 76 -4.95 8.81 -18.27
C SER A 76 -5.37 7.75 -17.24
N PHE A 77 -6.58 7.81 -16.69
CA PHE A 77 -7.15 6.76 -15.86
C PHE A 77 -8.25 6.01 -16.62
N ARG A 78 -8.19 4.68 -16.59
CA ARG A 78 -9.21 3.78 -17.11
C ARG A 78 -9.64 2.83 -15.99
N GLN A 79 -10.89 2.94 -15.56
CA GLN A 79 -11.47 1.94 -14.67
C GLN A 79 -11.80 0.68 -15.46
N GLY A 80 -11.31 -0.47 -15.01
CA GLY A 80 -11.59 -1.75 -15.66
C GLY A 80 -10.85 -2.91 -15.01
N VAL A 81 -11.36 -4.11 -15.22
CA VAL A 81 -10.76 -5.36 -14.80
C VAL A 81 -9.88 -5.88 -15.92
N VAL A 82 -8.59 -6.05 -15.64
CA VAL A 82 -7.66 -6.69 -16.60
C VAL A 82 -7.85 -8.19 -16.54
N VAL A 83 -8.13 -8.80 -17.68
CA VAL A 83 -8.35 -10.25 -17.79
C VAL A 83 -7.22 -10.97 -18.52
N GLU A 84 -6.47 -10.26 -19.39
CA GLU A 84 -5.38 -10.85 -20.16
C GLU A 84 -4.28 -9.82 -20.46
N ILE A 85 -3.07 -10.31 -20.66
CA ILE A 85 -1.93 -9.57 -21.22
C ILE A 85 -1.54 -10.25 -22.52
N ASP A 86 -1.90 -9.64 -23.64
CA ASP A 86 -1.49 -10.12 -24.97
C ASP A 86 -0.05 -9.67 -25.25
N LEU A 87 0.87 -10.57 -24.98
CA LEU A 87 2.32 -10.34 -25.16
C LEU A 87 2.72 -10.23 -26.63
N LYS A 88 1.96 -10.88 -27.54
CA LYS A 88 2.25 -10.85 -28.98
C LYS A 88 1.95 -9.49 -29.59
N ASN A 89 0.82 -8.91 -29.22
CA ASN A 89 0.37 -7.61 -29.70
C ASN A 89 0.76 -6.46 -28.75
N GLN A 90 1.43 -6.74 -27.64
CA GLN A 90 1.80 -5.78 -26.58
C GLN A 90 0.58 -4.97 -26.12
N ALA A 91 -0.49 -5.64 -25.70
CA ALA A 91 -1.72 -5.03 -25.25
C ALA A 91 -2.23 -5.66 -23.95
N VAL A 92 -2.89 -4.83 -23.12
CA VAL A 92 -3.66 -5.29 -21.96
C VAL A 92 -5.12 -5.39 -22.40
N VAL A 93 -5.79 -6.52 -22.11
CA VAL A 93 -7.19 -6.76 -22.44
C VAL A 93 -8.04 -6.59 -21.18
N LEU A 94 -9.08 -5.77 -21.29
CA LEU A 94 -10.06 -5.56 -20.22
C LEU A 94 -11.25 -6.51 -20.38
N GLU A 95 -11.98 -6.73 -19.30
CA GLU A 95 -13.17 -7.60 -19.25
C GLU A 95 -14.28 -7.16 -20.21
N ASP A 96 -14.39 -5.87 -20.50
CA ASP A 96 -15.35 -5.32 -21.49
C ASP A 96 -14.88 -5.47 -22.95
N GLY A 97 -13.74 -6.08 -23.18
CA GLY A 97 -13.15 -6.34 -24.51
C GLY A 97 -12.28 -5.19 -25.04
N GLU A 98 -12.16 -4.06 -24.32
CA GLU A 98 -11.22 -3.00 -24.71
C GLU A 98 -9.78 -3.49 -24.62
N THR A 99 -8.96 -3.13 -25.59
CA THR A 99 -7.52 -3.44 -25.64
C THR A 99 -6.70 -2.16 -25.51
N LEU A 100 -5.75 -2.16 -24.59
CA LEU A 100 -4.87 -1.02 -24.30
C LEU A 100 -3.45 -1.37 -24.75
N PRO A 101 -2.99 -0.86 -25.90
CA PRO A 101 -1.64 -1.12 -26.37
C PRO A 101 -0.59 -0.43 -25.49
N PHE A 102 0.56 -1.05 -25.34
CA PHE A 102 1.67 -0.49 -24.56
C PHE A 102 3.03 -0.67 -25.25
N SER A 103 3.90 0.28 -25.05
CA SER A 103 5.34 0.07 -25.30
C SER A 103 6.04 -0.48 -24.05
N HIS A 104 5.54 -0.13 -22.86
CA HIS A 104 6.01 -0.62 -21.56
C HIS A 104 4.82 -0.93 -20.65
N LEU A 105 4.94 -1.98 -19.86
CA LEU A 105 3.92 -2.40 -18.91
C LEU A 105 4.47 -2.40 -17.49
N ILE A 106 3.73 -1.81 -16.56
CA ILE A 106 4.01 -1.86 -15.13
C ILE A 106 2.90 -2.66 -14.44
N LEU A 107 3.25 -3.80 -13.86
CA LEU A 107 2.35 -4.59 -13.03
C LEU A 107 2.50 -4.14 -11.56
N ALA A 108 1.44 -3.53 -11.04
CA ALA A 108 1.36 -2.99 -9.67
C ALA A 108 0.10 -3.50 -8.95
N THR A 109 -0.32 -4.73 -9.26
CA THR A 109 -1.57 -5.35 -8.81
C THR A 109 -1.65 -5.61 -7.31
N GLY A 110 -0.51 -5.55 -6.61
CA GLY A 110 -0.44 -5.68 -5.17
C GLY A 110 -0.74 -7.09 -4.66
N SER A 111 -1.51 -7.19 -3.60
CA SER A 111 -1.91 -8.44 -2.96
C SER A 111 -3.37 -8.40 -2.51
N THR A 112 -3.99 -9.58 -2.43
CA THR A 112 -5.30 -9.77 -1.80
C THR A 112 -5.16 -9.91 -0.28
N GLY A 113 -6.25 -9.74 0.43
CA GLY A 113 -6.28 -9.90 1.88
C GLY A 113 -7.69 -9.73 2.42
N PHE A 114 -7.84 -9.81 3.74
CA PHE A 114 -9.13 -9.70 4.40
C PHE A 114 -9.46 -8.25 4.76
N PHE A 115 -10.76 -7.94 4.72
CA PHE A 115 -11.28 -6.72 5.32
C PHE A 115 -11.04 -6.73 6.85
N PRO A 116 -10.68 -5.61 7.47
CA PRO A 116 -10.63 -4.24 6.95
C PRO A 116 -9.30 -3.85 6.27
N GLY A 117 -8.26 -4.65 6.33
CA GLY A 117 -6.95 -4.32 5.75
C GLY A 117 -6.96 -4.20 4.22
N LYS A 118 -7.79 -4.98 3.55
CA LYS A 118 -7.97 -4.97 2.09
C LYS A 118 -9.46 -4.99 1.72
N LEU A 119 -9.81 -4.28 0.65
CA LEU A 119 -11.12 -4.30 0.01
C LEU A 119 -10.94 -4.85 -1.41
N ASN A 120 -11.25 -6.13 -1.63
CA ASN A 120 -10.95 -6.78 -2.91
C ASN A 120 -12.08 -6.65 -3.93
N GLN A 121 -13.34 -6.66 -3.50
CA GLN A 121 -14.53 -6.75 -4.38
C GLN A 121 -15.45 -5.52 -4.32
N VAL A 122 -14.91 -4.36 -3.99
CA VAL A 122 -15.65 -3.11 -3.97
C VAL A 122 -15.01 -2.15 -4.95
N PHE A 123 -15.77 -1.70 -5.96
CA PHE A 123 -15.26 -0.96 -7.11
C PHE A 123 -15.48 0.54 -7.01
N SER A 124 -16.44 0.99 -6.18
CA SER A 124 -16.73 2.41 -6.01
C SER A 124 -16.24 2.95 -4.66
N GLN A 125 -15.78 4.21 -4.67
CA GLN A 125 -15.42 4.96 -3.47
C GLN A 125 -16.55 4.97 -2.43
N GLN A 126 -17.78 5.18 -2.90
CA GLN A 126 -18.94 5.31 -2.02
C GLN A 126 -19.23 4.01 -1.26
N GLU A 127 -19.25 2.88 -1.96
CA GLU A 127 -19.45 1.55 -1.35
C GLU A 127 -18.31 1.21 -0.39
N ALA A 128 -17.08 1.53 -0.77
CA ALA A 128 -15.90 1.31 0.07
C ALA A 128 -15.99 2.11 1.38
N ILE A 129 -16.32 3.40 1.32
CA ILE A 129 -16.54 4.23 2.52
C ILE A 129 -17.66 3.65 3.37
N GLN A 130 -18.78 3.25 2.76
CA GLN A 130 -19.90 2.67 3.48
C GLN A 130 -19.54 1.37 4.20
N ALA A 131 -18.68 0.53 3.60
CA ALA A 131 -18.21 -0.70 4.25
C ALA A 131 -17.44 -0.39 5.56
N TYR A 132 -16.57 0.62 5.55
CA TYR A 132 -15.87 1.06 6.75
C TYR A 132 -16.80 1.69 7.78
N GLU A 133 -17.73 2.55 7.38
CA GLU A 133 -18.74 3.12 8.30
C GLU A 133 -19.61 2.04 8.94
N ASN A 134 -19.94 0.96 8.21
CA ASN A 134 -20.62 -0.19 8.76
C ASN A 134 -19.76 -0.95 9.79
N MET A 135 -18.45 -1.10 9.53
CA MET A 135 -17.52 -1.70 10.49
C MET A 135 -17.41 -0.85 11.76
N VAL A 136 -17.31 0.47 11.63
CA VAL A 136 -17.33 1.40 12.79
C VAL A 136 -18.57 1.15 13.65
N LYS A 137 -19.76 1.04 13.06
CA LYS A 137 -21.01 0.74 13.80
C LYS A 137 -20.94 -0.61 14.51
N GLN A 138 -20.40 -1.64 13.86
CA GLN A 138 -20.22 -2.96 14.49
C GLN A 138 -19.29 -2.89 15.69
N VAL A 139 -18.15 -2.20 15.55
CA VAL A 139 -17.23 -1.97 16.68
C VAL A 139 -17.90 -1.19 17.79
N GLN A 140 -18.68 -0.14 17.48
CA GLN A 140 -19.43 0.65 18.46
C GLN A 140 -20.45 -0.18 19.25
N CYS A 141 -21.19 -1.07 18.57
CA CYS A 141 -22.20 -1.91 19.19
C CYS A 141 -21.64 -3.08 19.99
N SER A 142 -20.38 -3.47 19.76
CA SER A 142 -19.75 -4.62 20.44
C SER A 142 -19.18 -4.21 21.79
N GLN A 143 -19.40 -5.02 22.84
CA GLN A 143 -18.75 -4.85 24.14
C GLN A 143 -17.37 -5.53 24.18
N SER A 144 -17.27 -6.71 23.57
CA SER A 144 -16.07 -7.53 23.53
C SER A 144 -15.67 -7.79 22.07
N ILE A 145 -14.39 -7.64 21.75
CA ILE A 145 -13.84 -7.74 20.39
C ILE A 145 -12.61 -8.67 20.40
N VAL A 146 -12.60 -9.63 19.48
CA VAL A 146 -11.48 -10.54 19.29
C VAL A 146 -10.74 -10.18 18.00
N VAL A 147 -9.44 -9.93 18.12
CA VAL A 147 -8.53 -9.72 16.99
C VAL A 147 -7.70 -10.98 16.78
N VAL A 148 -7.82 -11.63 15.64
CA VAL A 148 -7.08 -12.85 15.31
C VAL A 148 -5.92 -12.53 14.40
N GLY A 149 -4.71 -12.81 14.88
CA GLY A 149 -3.46 -12.48 14.21
C GLY A 149 -2.72 -11.32 14.86
N GLY A 150 -1.56 -11.59 15.44
CA GLY A 150 -0.72 -10.61 16.13
C GLY A 150 0.46 -10.11 15.30
N GLY A 151 0.36 -10.17 13.96
CA GLY A 151 1.23 -9.42 13.06
C GLY A 151 0.94 -7.91 13.15
N SER A 152 1.65 -7.07 12.40
CA SER A 152 1.55 -5.61 12.49
C SER A 152 0.11 -5.08 12.35
N ALA A 153 -0.67 -5.64 11.41
CA ALA A 153 -2.07 -5.24 11.23
C ALA A 153 -2.95 -5.53 12.47
N GLY A 154 -2.82 -6.72 13.07
CA GLY A 154 -3.59 -7.06 14.28
C GLY A 154 -3.18 -6.26 15.50
N VAL A 155 -1.89 -6.00 15.66
CA VAL A 155 -1.35 -5.13 16.72
C VAL A 155 -1.90 -3.71 16.58
N GLU A 156 -1.84 -3.14 15.38
CA GLU A 156 -2.39 -1.81 15.09
C GLU A 156 -3.91 -1.77 15.28
N MET A 157 -4.65 -2.80 14.83
CA MET A 157 -6.11 -2.88 15.00
C MET A 157 -6.52 -2.89 16.48
N ALA A 158 -5.89 -3.73 17.30
CA ALA A 158 -6.16 -3.78 18.73
C ALA A 158 -5.85 -2.44 19.42
N ALA A 159 -4.76 -1.78 19.02
CA ALA A 159 -4.38 -0.48 19.53
C ALA A 159 -5.37 0.64 19.12
N GLU A 160 -5.81 0.65 17.85
CA GLU A 160 -6.80 1.63 17.37
C GLU A 160 -8.16 1.45 18.08
N ILE A 161 -8.64 0.22 18.27
CA ILE A 161 -9.88 -0.04 19.03
C ILE A 161 -9.75 0.49 20.46
N LYS A 162 -8.69 0.15 21.16
CA LYS A 162 -8.48 0.58 22.57
C LYS A 162 -8.17 2.08 22.69
N THR A 163 -7.76 2.73 21.61
CA THR A 163 -7.55 4.20 21.59
C THR A 163 -8.89 4.93 21.42
N GLU A 164 -9.77 4.44 20.55
CA GLU A 164 -11.07 5.05 20.28
C GLU A 164 -12.12 4.67 21.33
N TYR A 165 -12.06 3.43 21.85
CA TYR A 165 -13.00 2.85 22.83
C TYR A 165 -12.26 2.20 23.99
N PRO A 166 -11.73 2.98 24.96
CA PRO A 166 -10.92 2.46 26.08
C PRO A 166 -11.66 1.48 26.98
N GLU A 167 -12.99 1.60 27.06
CA GLU A 167 -13.87 0.77 27.89
C GLU A 167 -14.11 -0.64 27.35
N LYS A 168 -13.91 -0.88 26.03
CA LYS A 168 -14.21 -2.17 25.41
C LYS A 168 -13.20 -3.25 25.78
N GLU A 169 -13.68 -4.47 25.92
CA GLU A 169 -12.83 -5.65 26.08
C GLU A 169 -12.23 -6.04 24.73
N VAL A 170 -10.90 -6.06 24.64
CA VAL A 170 -10.17 -6.46 23.43
C VAL A 170 -9.22 -7.59 23.74
N THR A 171 -9.41 -8.73 23.04
CA THR A 171 -8.54 -9.90 23.11
C THR A 171 -7.81 -10.08 21.79
N LEU A 172 -6.47 -10.11 21.80
CA LEU A 172 -5.66 -10.41 20.63
C LEU A 172 -5.11 -11.83 20.72
N ILE A 173 -5.47 -12.68 19.74
CA ILE A 173 -4.99 -14.06 19.61
C ILE A 173 -3.88 -14.12 18.58
N HIS A 174 -2.73 -14.71 18.93
CA HIS A 174 -1.59 -14.84 18.02
C HIS A 174 -0.91 -16.20 18.12
N SER A 175 -0.47 -16.70 16.97
CA SER A 175 0.23 -17.97 16.82
C SER A 175 1.66 -18.01 17.38
N GLN A 176 2.30 -16.87 17.54
CA GLN A 176 3.69 -16.74 18.02
C GLN A 176 3.74 -16.20 19.45
N MET A 177 4.88 -16.42 20.12
CA MET A 177 5.11 -15.85 21.46
C MET A 177 5.36 -14.33 21.43
N ALA A 178 5.87 -13.80 20.34
CA ALA A 178 6.19 -12.40 20.19
C ALA A 178 5.31 -11.74 19.11
N LEU A 179 4.76 -10.58 19.41
CA LEU A 179 3.91 -9.81 18.51
C LEU A 179 4.68 -9.14 17.37
N ALA A 180 3.93 -8.63 16.41
CA ALA A 180 4.40 -7.98 15.18
C ALA A 180 5.29 -8.88 14.31
N ASP A 181 5.89 -8.31 13.25
CA ASP A 181 6.62 -9.12 12.28
C ASP A 181 7.99 -9.55 12.82
N LYS A 182 8.41 -10.76 12.47
CA LYS A 182 9.65 -11.40 12.99
C LYS A 182 10.94 -10.66 12.58
N GLU A 183 10.86 -9.85 11.51
CA GLU A 183 11.94 -9.02 10.99
C GLU A 183 12.23 -7.78 11.86
N LEU A 184 11.29 -7.44 12.75
CA LEU A 184 11.47 -6.32 13.68
C LEU A 184 12.46 -6.64 14.81
N LEU A 185 13.14 -5.62 15.30
CA LEU A 185 14.02 -5.75 16.45
C LEU A 185 13.25 -6.30 17.67
N PRO A 186 13.86 -7.16 18.49
CA PRO A 186 13.21 -7.71 19.68
C PRO A 186 12.67 -6.64 20.64
N CYS A 187 13.38 -5.51 20.81
CA CYS A 187 12.94 -4.41 21.65
C CYS A 187 11.66 -3.73 21.08
N VAL A 188 11.53 -3.59 19.75
CA VAL A 188 10.33 -3.05 19.10
C VAL A 188 9.13 -3.96 19.33
N ARG A 189 9.33 -5.28 19.17
CA ARG A 189 8.28 -6.29 19.40
C ARG A 189 7.86 -6.34 20.87
N GLN A 190 8.81 -6.23 21.80
CA GLN A 190 8.55 -6.19 23.22
C GLN A 190 7.78 -4.92 23.62
N GLU A 191 8.19 -3.75 23.16
CA GLU A 191 7.49 -2.50 23.44
C GLU A 191 6.07 -2.47 22.85
N ALA A 192 5.87 -3.01 21.64
CA ALA A 192 4.53 -3.17 21.07
C ALA A 192 3.61 -4.00 21.98
N LYS A 193 4.14 -5.09 22.55
CA LYS A 193 3.43 -5.92 23.55
C LYS A 193 3.09 -5.13 24.80
N GLU A 194 4.04 -4.39 25.36
CA GLU A 194 3.87 -3.58 26.57
C GLU A 194 2.81 -2.48 26.38
N ILE A 195 2.84 -1.79 25.23
CA ILE A 195 1.83 -0.77 24.89
C ILE A 195 0.44 -1.39 24.81
N LEU A 196 0.27 -2.56 24.20
CA LEU A 196 -1.04 -3.23 24.15
C LEU A 196 -1.53 -3.62 25.56
N LEU A 197 -0.66 -4.18 26.39
CA LEU A 197 -0.99 -4.51 27.78
C LEU A 197 -1.37 -3.26 28.60
N GLN A 198 -0.63 -2.15 28.45
CA GLN A 198 -0.94 -0.87 29.09
C GLN A 198 -2.28 -0.29 28.62
N LYS A 199 -2.66 -0.55 27.36
CA LYS A 199 -4.00 -0.19 26.83
C LYS A 199 -5.11 -1.14 27.32
N GLY A 200 -4.79 -2.20 28.05
CA GLY A 200 -5.75 -3.19 28.55
C GLY A 200 -6.19 -4.21 27.50
N VAL A 201 -5.35 -4.52 26.51
CA VAL A 201 -5.58 -5.63 25.57
C VAL A 201 -5.19 -6.95 26.24
N GLN A 202 -6.07 -7.93 26.21
CA GLN A 202 -5.77 -9.31 26.61
C GLN A 202 -5.00 -10.00 25.49
N LEU A 203 -3.89 -10.67 25.81
CA LEU A 203 -3.03 -11.35 24.82
C LEU A 203 -3.09 -12.86 25.01
N LEU A 204 -3.55 -13.59 23.97
CA LEU A 204 -3.49 -15.03 23.87
C LEU A 204 -2.46 -15.42 22.80
N LEU A 205 -1.25 -15.78 23.23
CA LEU A 205 -0.12 -16.03 22.35
C LEU A 205 0.11 -17.55 22.14
N ASN A 206 0.73 -17.93 21.04
CA ASN A 206 1.19 -19.27 20.69
C ASN A 206 0.20 -20.26 20.03
N SER A 207 -0.61 -19.85 19.03
CA SER A 207 -1.61 -20.67 18.30
C SER A 207 -1.58 -20.53 16.76
N GLY A 208 -1.10 -21.47 16.00
CA GLY A 208 -0.51 -21.50 14.67
C GLY A 208 -1.21 -21.26 13.28
N LEU A 209 -0.47 -20.85 12.17
CA LEU A 209 -0.64 -20.97 10.65
C LEU A 209 0.27 -20.04 9.78
N ALA A 210 0.57 -20.16 8.49
CA ALA A 210 0.38 -20.28 7.06
C ALA A 210 1.44 -19.65 6.05
N SER A 211 1.25 -19.51 4.65
CA SER A 211 2.22 -19.09 3.58
C SER A 211 1.66 -18.38 2.29
N ASN A 212 2.48 -17.98 1.23
CA ASN A 212 2.25 -16.93 0.20
C ASN A 212 2.86 -17.15 -1.23
N GLY A 213 2.49 -16.33 -2.27
CA GLY A 213 3.03 -16.33 -3.66
C GLY A 213 3.11 -14.97 -4.40
N ALA A 214 4.14 -14.69 -5.28
CA ALA A 214 4.40 -13.44 -6.00
C ALA A 214 5.16 -13.62 -7.35
N LEU A 215 5.23 -12.54 -8.21
CA LEU A 215 5.89 -12.52 -9.51
C LEU A 215 7.43 -12.41 -9.36
N ARG A 216 8.18 -13.29 -10.03
CA ARG A 216 9.65 -13.21 -10.03
C ARG A 216 10.13 -12.02 -10.84
N VAL A 217 11.03 -11.27 -10.27
CA VAL A 217 11.65 -10.10 -10.89
C VAL A 217 13.17 -10.14 -10.79
N ASN A 218 13.84 -9.53 -11.76
CA ASN A 218 15.27 -9.31 -11.70
C ASN A 218 15.62 -8.08 -10.82
N GLU A 219 16.89 -7.76 -10.69
CA GLU A 219 17.38 -6.61 -9.91
C GLU A 219 16.89 -5.23 -10.44
N TYR A 220 16.37 -5.17 -11.65
CA TYR A 220 15.80 -3.98 -12.27
C TYR A 220 14.28 -3.88 -12.11
N LEU A 221 13.67 -4.81 -11.36
CA LEU A 221 12.22 -5.00 -11.17
C LEU A 221 11.47 -5.39 -12.45
N GLN A 222 12.18 -5.89 -13.46
CA GLN A 222 11.57 -6.48 -14.64
C GLN A 222 11.15 -7.91 -14.34
N VAL A 223 9.98 -8.31 -14.82
CA VAL A 223 9.50 -9.70 -14.75
C VAL A 223 10.47 -10.59 -15.55
N GLU A 224 10.90 -11.71 -14.96
CA GLU A 224 11.86 -12.61 -15.59
C GLU A 224 11.40 -13.03 -17.00
N GLY A 225 12.28 -12.89 -17.99
CA GLY A 225 12.00 -13.16 -19.41
C GLY A 225 11.43 -11.96 -20.20
N TYR A 226 11.13 -10.82 -19.56
CA TYR A 226 10.51 -9.67 -20.23
C TYR A 226 11.24 -8.36 -19.91
N SER A 227 11.83 -7.73 -20.91
CA SER A 227 12.60 -6.48 -20.74
C SER A 227 11.74 -5.22 -20.58
N HIS A 228 10.46 -5.27 -20.92
CA HIS A 228 9.51 -4.16 -20.96
C HIS A 228 8.33 -4.31 -19.99
N ILE A 229 8.32 -5.39 -19.18
CA ILE A 229 7.30 -5.66 -18.16
C ILE A 229 7.95 -5.55 -16.77
N TYR A 230 7.37 -4.74 -15.90
CA TYR A 230 7.83 -4.52 -14.54
C TYR A 230 6.77 -4.99 -13.54
N ALA A 231 7.20 -5.58 -12.41
CA ALA A 231 6.33 -5.81 -11.27
C ALA A 231 6.85 -5.05 -10.05
N ILE A 232 5.95 -4.37 -9.33
CA ILE A 232 6.30 -3.47 -8.23
C ILE A 232 5.33 -3.62 -7.05
N GLY A 233 5.79 -3.30 -5.85
CA GLY A 233 5.00 -3.45 -4.63
C GLY A 233 4.80 -4.93 -4.24
N ASP A 234 3.65 -5.23 -3.68
CA ASP A 234 3.35 -6.54 -3.07
C ASP A 234 3.37 -7.71 -4.06
N CYS A 235 3.08 -7.46 -5.35
CA CYS A 235 3.08 -8.50 -6.37
C CYS A 235 4.47 -8.91 -6.87
N ALA A 236 5.53 -8.17 -6.55
CA ALA A 236 6.90 -8.50 -6.92
C ALA A 236 7.57 -9.41 -5.88
N ASP A 237 8.31 -10.45 -6.30
CA ASP A 237 9.09 -11.33 -5.39
C ASP A 237 10.42 -10.68 -4.98
N VAL A 238 10.33 -9.51 -4.36
CA VAL A 238 11.48 -8.90 -3.69
C VAL A 238 11.51 -9.36 -2.23
N LYS A 239 12.67 -9.79 -1.76
CA LYS A 239 12.87 -10.31 -0.38
C LYS A 239 12.93 -9.18 0.64
N GLU A 240 11.80 -8.53 0.85
CA GLU A 240 11.59 -7.50 1.85
C GLU A 240 10.11 -7.46 2.29
N PRO A 241 9.76 -6.82 3.42
CA PRO A 241 8.37 -6.69 3.86
C PRO A 241 7.50 -5.98 2.85
N LYS A 242 6.29 -6.50 2.63
CA LYS A 242 5.30 -5.91 1.72
C LYS A 242 4.69 -4.65 2.33
N MET A 243 5.22 -3.48 1.96
CA MET A 243 4.89 -2.19 2.56
C MET A 243 4.69 -1.10 1.50
N ALA A 244 3.77 -0.16 1.78
CA ALA A 244 3.53 1.01 0.95
C ALA A 244 4.81 1.81 0.62
N TYR A 245 5.71 1.93 1.61
CA TYR A 245 7.01 2.58 1.45
C TYR A 245 7.86 1.89 0.36
N HIS A 246 8.00 0.56 0.42
CA HIS A 246 8.78 -0.20 -0.56
C HIS A 246 8.12 -0.16 -1.94
N ALA A 247 6.78 -0.23 -2.02
CA ALA A 247 6.06 -0.08 -3.28
C ALA A 247 6.38 1.25 -3.99
N GLY A 248 6.50 2.35 -3.23
CA GLY A 248 6.95 3.64 -3.74
C GLY A 248 8.40 3.64 -4.22
N LEU A 249 9.31 2.98 -3.50
CA LEU A 249 10.71 2.82 -3.94
C LEU A 249 10.82 1.99 -5.21
N HIS A 250 10.06 0.88 -5.31
CA HIS A 250 9.98 0.08 -6.54
C HIS A 250 9.50 0.92 -7.73
N ALA A 251 8.44 1.74 -7.55
CA ALA A 251 7.93 2.62 -8.60
C ALA A 251 9.01 3.60 -9.09
N ASN A 252 9.80 4.19 -8.18
CA ASN A 252 10.90 5.09 -8.53
C ASN A 252 11.93 4.40 -9.45
N ILE A 253 12.29 3.16 -9.15
CA ILE A 253 13.26 2.38 -9.95
C ILE A 253 12.66 1.95 -11.29
N ALA A 254 11.42 1.43 -11.29
CA ALA A 254 10.77 1.00 -12.54
C ALA A 254 10.62 2.16 -13.52
N VAL A 255 10.11 3.32 -13.06
CA VAL A 255 9.98 4.52 -13.91
C VAL A 255 11.35 5.02 -14.39
N ALA A 256 12.37 5.05 -13.52
CA ALA A 256 13.72 5.44 -13.92
C ALA A 256 14.29 4.48 -14.99
N ASN A 257 14.02 3.19 -14.89
CA ASN A 257 14.48 2.19 -15.85
C ASN A 257 13.73 2.26 -17.19
N ILE A 258 12.44 2.55 -17.18
CA ILE A 258 11.69 2.87 -18.40
C ILE A 258 12.32 4.08 -19.11
N ILE A 259 12.61 5.16 -18.38
CA ILE A 259 13.26 6.36 -18.95
C ILE A 259 14.67 6.03 -19.46
N ASN A 260 15.43 5.22 -18.73
CA ASN A 260 16.77 4.81 -19.14
C ASN A 260 16.74 3.94 -20.40
N SER A 261 15.76 3.02 -20.51
CA SER A 261 15.53 2.23 -21.73
C SER A 261 15.31 3.14 -22.94
N MET A 262 14.40 4.13 -22.81
CA MET A 262 14.10 5.10 -23.87
C MET A 262 15.33 5.93 -24.28
N LYS A 263 16.24 6.19 -23.35
CA LYS A 263 17.48 6.97 -23.56
C LYS A 263 18.70 6.11 -23.86
N GLN A 264 18.54 4.81 -24.03
CA GLN A 264 19.62 3.83 -24.18
C GLN A 264 20.71 3.97 -23.08
N LYS A 265 20.28 4.25 -21.84
CA LYS A 265 21.15 4.34 -20.67
C LYS A 265 21.13 3.07 -19.84
N PRO A 266 22.20 2.79 -19.07
CA PRO A 266 22.23 1.66 -18.15
C PRO A 266 21.06 1.70 -17.15
N PHE A 267 20.49 0.51 -16.85
CA PHE A 267 19.45 0.36 -15.85
C PHE A 267 19.98 0.56 -14.44
N LYS A 268 19.11 1.02 -13.56
CA LYS A 268 19.36 1.14 -12.12
C LYS A 268 18.87 -0.11 -11.42
N ALA A 269 19.74 -0.79 -10.69
CA ALA A 269 19.37 -1.91 -9.85
C ALA A 269 18.63 -1.43 -8.60
N TYR A 270 17.54 -2.12 -8.22
CA TYR A 270 16.94 -2.01 -6.90
C TYR A 270 17.72 -2.87 -5.91
N LYS A 271 18.03 -2.31 -4.77
CA LYS A 271 18.63 -3.03 -3.65
C LYS A 271 17.76 -2.82 -2.43
N PRO A 272 17.20 -3.90 -1.82
CA PRO A 272 16.53 -3.78 -0.53
C PRO A 272 17.42 -3.08 0.49
N GLY A 273 16.85 -2.07 1.14
CA GLY A 273 17.55 -1.32 2.19
C GLY A 273 17.46 -1.99 3.55
N ALA A 274 18.08 -1.38 4.56
CA ALA A 274 17.87 -1.78 5.94
C ALA A 274 16.41 -1.53 6.33
N LEU A 275 15.84 -2.45 7.10
CA LEU A 275 14.42 -2.45 7.45
C LEU A 275 14.02 -1.16 8.17
N THR A 276 13.10 -0.43 7.56
CA THR A 276 12.40 0.71 8.16
C THR A 276 10.94 0.34 8.37
N PHE A 277 10.51 0.27 9.63
CA PHE A 277 9.17 -0.19 9.98
C PHE A 277 8.65 0.61 11.18
N LEU A 278 7.48 1.24 11.04
CA LEU A 278 6.82 2.00 12.09
C LEU A 278 5.44 1.40 12.37
N LEU A 279 5.17 1.06 13.63
CA LEU A 279 3.88 0.60 14.12
C LEU A 279 3.16 1.79 14.76
N ALA A 280 2.02 2.17 14.22
CA ALA A 280 1.12 3.11 14.87
C ALA A 280 0.32 2.37 15.94
N MET A 281 0.34 2.88 17.16
CA MET A 281 -0.33 2.29 18.33
C MET A 281 -1.47 3.23 18.80
N GLY A 282 -2.37 3.58 17.86
CA GLY A 282 -3.31 4.66 18.00
C GLY A 282 -2.70 6.02 17.66
N ARG A 283 -3.46 7.12 17.84
CA ARG A 283 -3.05 8.47 17.39
C ARG A 283 -1.85 9.05 18.13
N ASN A 284 -1.59 8.61 19.37
CA ASN A 284 -0.65 9.22 20.29
C ASN A 284 0.58 8.36 20.61
N ASP A 285 0.58 7.10 20.15
CA ASP A 285 1.62 6.14 20.42
C ASP A 285 2.15 5.49 19.16
N GLY A 286 3.32 4.89 19.28
CA GLY A 286 3.90 4.07 18.24
C GLY A 286 5.30 3.63 18.60
N VAL A 287 5.77 2.62 17.91
CA VAL A 287 7.10 2.06 18.06
C VAL A 287 7.61 1.57 16.71
N GLY A 288 8.89 1.55 16.51
CA GLY A 288 9.41 1.09 15.23
C GLY A 288 10.93 1.04 15.16
N GLN A 289 11.40 0.89 13.95
CA GLN A 289 12.82 0.99 13.61
C GLN A 289 12.99 1.69 12.26
N ILE A 290 14.08 2.43 12.13
CA ILE A 290 14.52 3.07 10.88
C ILE A 290 15.94 2.62 10.62
N SER A 291 16.16 1.97 9.46
CA SER A 291 17.48 1.44 9.07
C SER A 291 18.13 0.54 10.15
N GLY A 292 17.30 -0.24 10.86
CA GLY A 292 17.75 -1.13 11.93
C GLY A 292 17.92 -0.45 13.30
N PHE A 293 17.76 0.87 13.41
CA PHE A 293 17.82 1.59 14.70
C PHE A 293 16.42 1.72 15.30
N TYR A 294 16.31 1.47 16.60
CA TYR A 294 15.07 1.64 17.34
C TYR A 294 14.55 3.10 17.27
N VAL A 295 13.25 3.25 17.12
CA VAL A 295 12.55 4.54 17.09
C VAL A 295 11.36 4.48 18.04
N GLY A 296 11.44 5.27 19.12
CA GLY A 296 10.44 5.30 20.17
C GLY A 296 9.20 6.12 19.86
N ARG A 297 8.27 6.11 20.82
CA ARG A 297 6.90 6.65 20.76
C ARG A 297 6.77 8.04 20.14
N PHE A 298 7.60 8.99 20.59
CA PHE A 298 7.52 10.39 20.14
C PHE A 298 7.76 10.52 18.63
N MET A 299 8.81 9.89 18.13
CA MET A 299 9.18 9.94 16.71
C MET A 299 8.14 9.23 15.83
N VAL A 300 7.65 8.05 16.24
CA VAL A 300 6.63 7.33 15.48
C VAL A 300 5.29 8.07 15.50
N ARG A 301 4.92 8.72 16.61
CA ARG A 301 3.75 9.58 16.68
C ARG A 301 3.81 10.71 15.64
N LEU A 302 4.94 11.41 15.55
CA LEU A 302 5.12 12.50 14.58
C LEU A 302 5.18 11.99 13.14
N ALA A 303 5.87 10.87 12.90
CA ALA A 303 6.10 10.35 11.55
C ALA A 303 4.90 9.61 10.98
N LYS A 304 4.21 8.77 11.77
CA LYS A 304 3.14 7.91 11.28
C LYS A 304 1.82 8.07 12.03
N SER A 305 1.82 7.98 13.37
CA SER A 305 0.58 7.75 14.14
C SER A 305 -0.42 8.90 14.04
N ARG A 306 0.03 10.12 13.81
CA ARG A 306 -0.81 11.31 13.74
C ARG A 306 -1.77 11.30 12.55
N ASP A 307 -1.31 11.02 11.35
CA ASP A 307 -2.13 11.05 10.13
C ASP A 307 -1.99 9.81 9.23
N LEU A 308 -1.19 8.82 9.63
CA LEU A 308 -0.95 7.56 8.92
C LEU A 308 -0.51 7.77 7.45
N PHE A 309 0.23 8.84 7.19
CA PHE A 309 0.69 9.27 5.86
C PHE A 309 -0.45 9.62 4.86
N VAL A 310 -1.68 9.82 5.34
CA VAL A 310 -2.83 10.18 4.48
C VAL A 310 -2.52 11.42 3.66
N SER A 311 -2.01 12.49 4.30
CA SER A 311 -1.63 13.73 3.61
C SER A 311 -0.58 13.52 2.51
N THR A 312 0.33 12.55 2.69
CA THR A 312 1.34 12.20 1.69
C THR A 312 0.70 11.57 0.45
N SER A 313 -0.29 10.68 0.63
CA SER A 313 -1.01 10.09 -0.50
C SER A 313 -1.83 11.12 -1.26
N TRP A 314 -2.52 12.04 -0.57
CA TRP A 314 -3.23 13.15 -1.21
C TRP A 314 -2.28 14.02 -2.04
N LYS A 315 -1.09 14.35 -1.52
CA LYS A 315 -0.05 15.09 -2.26
C LYS A 315 0.45 14.30 -3.47
N THR A 316 0.70 12.97 -3.34
CA THR A 316 1.12 12.11 -4.45
C THR A 316 0.06 12.11 -5.55
N MET A 317 -1.22 12.09 -5.19
CA MET A 317 -2.36 12.18 -6.11
C MET A 317 -2.65 13.61 -6.59
N ARG A 318 -1.86 14.62 -6.17
CA ARG A 318 -2.05 16.05 -6.48
C ARG A 318 -3.45 16.57 -6.16
N GLN A 319 -3.98 16.11 -5.02
CA GLN A 319 -5.28 16.52 -4.49
C GLN A 319 -5.13 17.00 -3.04
N SER A 320 -6.15 17.67 -2.53
CA SER A 320 -6.26 18.01 -1.11
C SER A 320 -7.25 17.08 -0.41
N PRO A 321 -7.01 16.69 0.86
CA PRO A 321 -7.98 15.93 1.63
C PRO A 321 -9.27 16.74 1.82
N PRO A 322 -10.41 16.06 2.02
CA PRO A 322 -11.71 16.69 2.28
C PRO A 322 -11.76 17.41 3.63
#